data_9205caef9331c241b3eaee29b30f7c92
#
_entry.id   9205caef9331c241b3eaee29b30f7c92
#
_cell.length_a   1.000
_cell.length_b   1.000
_cell.length_c   1.000
_cell.angle_alpha   90.00
_cell.angle_beta   90.00
_cell.angle_gamma   90.00
#
_symmetry.space_group_name_H-M   'P 1'
#
loop_
_entity.id
_entity.type
_entity.pdbx_description
1 polymer ?
#
loop_
_entity_poly.entity_id
_entity_poly.type
_entity_poly.pdbx_seq_one_letter_code
_entity_poly.pdbx_strand_id
1 'polypeptide(L)'
;NDTRRMLDALRELHTRRFAVQPEAYIQSRIEQYEMAFRMQASVPDVTDMSGEPEHIFDLYGPDAKKPGSFAANCILARRLAEQNVKFIQLYHPGWDHHGALPREFTALSGEVDRGCGALITDLKQRGMLDDTLVVWGGEFGRTSYSQGKLTATNYGRDHHPRCFTVWMAG
;
A
#
# COMPACT_ATOMS: atom_id res chain seq x y z
N ASN A 1 -26.19 12.63 9.84
CA ASN A 1 -25.54 11.38 9.48
C ASN A 1 -25.65 10.44 10.69
N ASP A 2 -26.33 9.29 10.53
CA ASP A 2 -26.65 8.36 11.61
C ASP A 2 -25.39 7.75 12.25
N THR A 3 -24.33 7.55 11.46
CA THR A 3 -23.03 7.06 11.94
C THR A 3 -22.42 8.06 12.92
N ARG A 4 -22.50 9.36 12.66
CA ARG A 4 -21.99 10.38 13.59
C ARG A 4 -22.76 10.36 14.91
N ARG A 5 -24.10 10.29 14.85
CA ARG A 5 -24.96 10.21 16.04
C ARG A 5 -24.65 8.97 16.89
N MET A 6 -24.43 7.82 16.24
CA MET A 6 -24.03 6.59 16.92
C MET A 6 -22.68 6.73 17.63
N LEU A 7 -21.71 7.35 16.98
CA LEU A 7 -20.38 7.59 17.59
C LEU A 7 -20.46 8.55 18.78
N ASP A 8 -21.24 9.63 18.64
CA ASP A 8 -21.45 10.58 19.74
C ASP A 8 -22.12 9.91 20.94
N ALA A 9 -23.11 9.03 20.73
CA ALA A 9 -23.76 8.24 21.78
C ALA A 9 -22.79 7.23 22.42
N LEU A 10 -21.98 6.53 21.62
CA LEU A 10 -20.94 5.62 22.13
C LEU A 10 -19.90 6.37 22.97
N ARG A 11 -19.47 7.53 22.51
CA ARG A 11 -18.55 8.38 23.26
C ARG A 11 -19.12 8.81 24.60
N GLU A 12 -20.38 9.23 24.64
CA GLU A 12 -21.06 9.62 25.88
C GLU A 12 -21.17 8.44 26.86
N LEU A 13 -21.57 7.26 26.39
CA LEU A 13 -21.63 6.06 27.20
C LEU A 13 -20.25 5.67 27.78
N HIS A 14 -19.21 5.70 26.95
CA HIS A 14 -17.85 5.38 27.38
C HIS A 14 -17.31 6.41 28.37
N THR A 15 -17.60 7.71 28.15
CA THR A 15 -17.19 8.78 29.08
C THR A 15 -17.87 8.61 30.45
N ARG A 16 -19.17 8.28 30.48
CA ARG A 16 -19.89 7.99 31.73
C ARG A 16 -19.31 6.78 32.45
N ARG A 17 -18.96 5.72 31.70
CA ARG A 17 -18.34 4.51 32.27
C ARG A 17 -16.94 4.80 32.81
N PHE A 18 -16.14 5.59 32.09
CA PHE A 18 -14.79 6.01 32.48
C PHE A 18 -14.80 6.82 33.78
N ALA A 19 -15.81 7.68 33.98
CA ALA A 19 -15.96 8.45 35.22
C ALA A 19 -16.24 7.59 36.45
N VAL A 20 -16.84 6.39 36.25
CA VAL A 20 -17.14 5.43 37.34
C VAL A 20 -16.00 4.42 37.53
N GLN A 21 -15.34 4.05 36.44
CA GLN A 21 -14.28 3.04 36.41
C GLN A 21 -13.22 3.43 35.37
N PRO A 22 -12.17 4.19 35.79
CA PRO A 22 -11.13 4.65 34.88
C PRO A 22 -10.29 3.47 34.37
N GLU A 23 -10.58 3.02 33.17
CA GLU A 23 -9.80 2.02 32.48
C GLU A 23 -9.14 2.69 31.26
N ALA A 24 -7.80 2.69 31.17
CA ALA A 24 -7.03 3.20 30.03
C ALA A 24 -7.50 2.61 28.69
N TYR A 25 -8.00 1.38 28.73
CA TYR A 25 -8.61 0.69 27.60
C TYR A 25 -9.83 1.43 27.01
N ILE A 26 -10.69 2.01 27.83
CA ILE A 26 -11.90 2.72 27.35
C ILE A 26 -11.49 3.97 26.57
N GLN A 27 -10.51 4.72 27.06
CA GLN A 27 -9.99 5.90 26.36
C GLN A 27 -9.41 5.52 25.00
N SER A 28 -8.58 4.49 24.95
CA SER A 28 -8.00 4.00 23.69
C SER A 28 -9.07 3.55 22.68
N ARG A 29 -10.17 2.95 23.16
CA ARG A 29 -11.29 2.58 22.27
C ARG A 29 -12.01 3.78 21.70
N ILE A 30 -12.25 4.82 22.49
CA ILE A 30 -12.85 6.07 22.01
C ILE A 30 -11.98 6.67 20.91
N GLU A 31 -10.68 6.76 21.12
CA GLU A 31 -9.71 7.30 20.17
C GLU A 31 -9.66 6.47 18.86
N GLN A 32 -9.73 5.14 18.96
CA GLN A 32 -9.80 4.24 17.81
C GLN A 32 -11.07 4.47 16.97
N TYR A 33 -12.25 4.61 17.60
CA TYR A 33 -13.49 4.88 16.88
C TYR A 33 -13.50 6.26 16.22
N GLU A 34 -13.00 7.28 16.89
CA GLU A 34 -12.86 8.63 16.31
C GLU A 34 -11.87 8.64 15.13
N MET A 35 -10.78 7.90 15.23
CA MET A 35 -9.81 7.73 14.14
C MET A 35 -10.47 7.03 12.94
N ALA A 36 -11.15 5.90 13.18
CA ALA A 36 -11.82 5.15 12.12
C ALA A 36 -12.89 6.00 11.41
N PHE A 37 -13.65 6.79 12.15
CA PHE A 37 -14.63 7.70 11.57
C PHE A 37 -13.99 8.79 10.69
N ARG A 38 -12.91 9.41 11.17
CA ARG A 38 -12.17 10.41 10.38
C ARG A 38 -11.60 9.81 9.11
N MET A 39 -11.05 8.61 9.19
CA MET A 39 -10.55 7.88 8.01
C MET A 39 -11.66 7.63 7.00
N GLN A 40 -12.82 7.13 7.42
CA GLN A 40 -13.96 6.89 6.52
C GLN A 40 -14.47 8.18 5.85
N ALA A 41 -14.45 9.29 6.55
CA ALA A 41 -14.86 10.58 6.00
C ALA A 41 -13.87 11.14 4.96
N SER A 42 -12.59 10.84 5.08
CA SER A 42 -11.53 11.35 4.20
C SER A 42 -11.25 10.43 2.99
N VAL A 43 -11.68 9.17 3.02
CA VAL A 43 -11.41 8.21 1.93
C VAL A 43 -11.88 8.69 0.56
N PRO A 44 -13.11 9.25 0.38
CA PRO A 44 -13.53 9.75 -0.93
C PRO A 44 -12.59 10.81 -1.50
N ASP A 45 -12.15 11.76 -0.68
CA ASP A 45 -11.28 12.86 -1.11
C ASP A 45 -9.88 12.35 -1.48
N VAL A 46 -9.35 11.37 -0.75
CA VAL A 46 -8.04 10.78 -1.03
C VAL A 46 -8.08 9.91 -2.30
N THR A 47 -9.17 9.20 -2.53
CA THR A 47 -9.31 8.31 -3.70
C THR A 47 -9.70 9.03 -4.99
N ASP A 48 -10.22 10.24 -4.90
CA ASP A 48 -10.51 11.06 -6.09
C ASP A 48 -9.22 11.65 -6.66
N MET A 49 -8.76 11.06 -7.76
CA MET A 49 -7.57 11.51 -8.49
C MET A 49 -7.88 12.56 -9.58
N SER A 50 -9.12 13.02 -9.70
CA SER A 50 -9.52 13.98 -10.76
C SER A 50 -8.78 15.31 -10.69
N GLY A 51 -8.30 15.69 -9.50
CA GLY A 51 -7.50 16.90 -9.26
C GLY A 51 -6.00 16.73 -9.45
N GLU A 52 -5.50 15.53 -9.79
CA GLU A 52 -4.06 15.33 -10.01
C GLU A 52 -3.62 16.00 -11.33
N PRO A 53 -2.50 16.74 -11.32
CA PRO A 53 -1.95 17.34 -12.53
C PRO A 53 -1.51 16.29 -13.56
N GLU A 54 -1.63 16.61 -14.84
CA GLU A 54 -1.29 15.69 -15.95
C GLU A 54 0.15 15.17 -15.86
N HIS A 55 1.11 16.02 -15.48
CA HIS A 55 2.50 15.61 -15.34
C HIS A 55 2.74 14.51 -14.28
N ILE A 56 1.85 14.39 -13.28
CA ILE A 56 1.89 13.28 -12.31
C ILE A 56 1.47 11.99 -13.02
N PHE A 57 0.39 11.99 -13.78
CA PHE A 57 0.03 10.81 -14.57
C PHE A 57 1.11 10.42 -15.57
N ASP A 58 1.74 11.39 -16.21
CA ASP A 58 2.88 11.16 -17.11
C ASP A 58 4.08 10.53 -16.39
N LEU A 59 4.38 10.96 -15.18
CA LEU A 59 5.44 10.40 -14.35
C LEU A 59 5.20 8.91 -14.06
N TYR A 60 3.99 8.57 -13.57
CA TYR A 60 3.63 7.20 -13.20
C TYR A 60 3.34 6.29 -14.40
N GLY A 61 3.06 6.86 -15.57
CA GLY A 61 2.95 6.15 -16.83
C GLY A 61 1.52 5.90 -17.32
N PRO A 62 1.38 5.19 -18.47
CA PRO A 62 0.11 5.10 -19.18
C PRO A 62 -1.03 4.46 -18.40
N ASP A 63 -0.71 3.58 -17.45
CA ASP A 63 -1.72 2.93 -16.62
C ASP A 63 -2.11 3.74 -15.37
N ALA A 64 -1.48 4.90 -15.14
CA ALA A 64 -1.72 5.73 -13.95
C ALA A 64 -3.17 6.22 -13.80
N LYS A 65 -3.88 6.39 -14.92
CA LYS A 65 -5.31 6.76 -14.95
C LYS A 65 -6.26 5.56 -14.89
N LYS A 66 -5.72 4.33 -14.95
CA LYS A 66 -6.53 3.11 -14.95
C LYS A 66 -6.79 2.67 -13.50
N PRO A 67 -8.03 2.73 -13.01
CA PRO A 67 -8.34 2.33 -11.65
C PRO A 67 -7.90 0.89 -11.36
N GLY A 68 -7.24 0.69 -10.20
CA GLY A 68 -6.75 -0.60 -9.76
C GLY A 68 -5.42 -1.04 -10.39
N SER A 69 -4.84 -0.28 -11.33
CA SER A 69 -3.48 -0.54 -11.79
C SER A 69 -2.46 -0.27 -10.67
N PHE A 70 -1.30 -0.90 -10.74
CA PHE A 70 -0.24 -0.66 -9.76
C PHE A 70 0.21 0.81 -9.75
N ALA A 71 0.33 1.43 -10.93
CA ALA A 71 0.67 2.84 -11.07
C ALA A 71 -0.37 3.77 -10.38
N ALA A 72 -1.67 3.53 -10.59
CA ALA A 72 -2.73 4.27 -9.91
C ALA A 72 -2.67 4.06 -8.38
N ASN A 73 -2.43 2.82 -7.93
CA ASN A 73 -2.28 2.51 -6.51
C ASN A 73 -1.05 3.18 -5.89
N CYS A 74 0.04 3.37 -6.63
CA CYS A 74 1.20 4.14 -6.17
C CYS A 74 0.85 5.63 -5.96
N ILE A 75 0.06 6.24 -6.85
CA ILE A 75 -0.45 7.62 -6.64
C ILE A 75 -1.31 7.68 -5.38
N LEU A 76 -2.23 6.73 -5.19
CA LEU A 76 -3.07 6.67 -3.99
C LEU A 76 -2.23 6.50 -2.71
N ALA A 77 -1.16 5.69 -2.75
CA ALA A 77 -0.25 5.54 -1.61
C ALA A 77 0.44 6.87 -1.26
N ARG A 78 0.92 7.62 -2.23
CA ARG A 78 1.50 8.95 -2.00
C ARG A 78 0.45 9.90 -1.40
N ARG A 79 -0.78 9.92 -1.92
CA ARG A 79 -1.87 10.74 -1.38
C ARG A 79 -2.24 10.38 0.06
N LEU A 80 -2.24 9.09 0.40
CA LEU A 80 -2.44 8.62 1.77
C LEU A 80 -1.30 9.09 2.69
N ALA A 81 -0.05 9.06 2.21
CA ALA A 81 1.10 9.56 2.95
C ALA A 81 0.98 11.08 3.22
N GLU A 82 0.52 11.87 2.24
CA GLU A 82 0.20 13.30 2.41
C GLU A 82 -0.84 13.56 3.51
N GLN A 83 -1.75 12.62 3.74
CA GLN A 83 -2.73 12.65 4.83
C GLN A 83 -2.20 12.07 6.15
N ASN A 84 -0.89 11.86 6.28
CA ASN A 84 -0.24 11.29 7.46
C ASN A 84 -0.70 9.86 7.82
N VAL A 85 -1.13 9.07 6.85
CA VAL A 85 -1.37 7.64 7.07
C VAL A 85 -0.02 6.98 7.32
N LYS A 86 0.15 6.39 8.51
CA LYS A 86 1.46 5.92 9.00
C LYS A 86 1.90 4.58 8.42
N PHE A 87 0.97 3.77 7.95
CA PHE A 87 1.26 2.46 7.41
C PHE A 87 0.41 2.20 6.18
N ILE A 88 1.06 2.04 5.03
CA ILE A 88 0.43 1.85 3.73
C ILE A 88 1.02 0.59 3.10
N GLN A 89 0.18 -0.32 2.67
CA GLN A 89 0.60 -1.52 1.96
C GLN A 89 0.04 -1.53 0.54
N LEU A 90 0.94 -1.73 -0.41
CA LEU A 90 0.61 -1.97 -1.82
C LEU A 90 0.89 -3.43 -2.14
N TYR A 91 -0.10 -4.12 -2.66
CA TYR A 91 0.04 -5.50 -3.10
C TYR A 91 0.01 -5.56 -4.62
N HIS A 92 0.93 -6.33 -5.18
CA HIS A 92 0.94 -6.69 -6.58
C HIS A 92 0.96 -8.22 -6.71
N PRO A 93 -0.08 -8.85 -7.30
CA PRO A 93 -0.20 -10.29 -7.38
C PRO A 93 0.63 -10.90 -8.51
N GLY A 94 0.69 -12.22 -8.54
CA GLY A 94 1.16 -12.99 -9.71
C GLY A 94 2.64 -13.40 -9.65
N TRP A 95 3.38 -13.14 -8.58
CA TRP A 95 4.82 -13.43 -8.48
C TRP A 95 5.17 -14.87 -8.14
N ASP A 96 4.19 -15.75 -7.98
CA ASP A 96 4.39 -17.15 -7.62
C ASP A 96 4.66 -18.05 -8.86
N HIS A 97 5.84 -17.88 -9.46
CA HIS A 97 6.20 -18.52 -10.72
C HIS A 97 6.74 -19.95 -10.55
N HIS A 98 5.85 -20.92 -10.58
CA HIS A 98 6.20 -22.33 -10.63
C HIS A 98 6.40 -22.86 -12.05
N GLY A 99 6.21 -22.04 -13.07
CA GLY A 99 6.45 -22.26 -14.50
C GLY A 99 6.42 -20.97 -15.27
N ALA A 100 6.79 -20.99 -16.53
CA ALA A 100 6.77 -19.83 -17.43
C ALA A 100 7.50 -18.55 -16.89
N LEU A 101 8.39 -18.71 -15.91
CA LEU A 101 9.06 -17.61 -15.19
C LEU A 101 9.63 -16.52 -16.13
N PRO A 102 10.37 -16.83 -17.24
CA PRO A 102 10.95 -15.78 -18.06
C PRO A 102 9.92 -14.82 -18.65
N ARG A 103 8.80 -15.36 -19.11
CA ARG A 103 7.72 -14.57 -19.71
C ARG A 103 6.96 -13.76 -18.67
N GLU A 104 6.53 -14.42 -17.62
CA GLU A 104 5.65 -13.83 -16.60
C GLU A 104 6.38 -12.82 -15.73
N PHE A 105 7.63 -13.12 -15.37
CA PHE A 105 8.47 -12.19 -14.63
C PHE A 105 8.72 -10.88 -15.42
N THR A 106 8.97 -11.00 -16.74
CA THR A 106 9.16 -9.82 -17.59
C THR A 106 7.90 -8.94 -17.63
N ALA A 107 6.72 -9.56 -17.76
CA ALA A 107 5.46 -8.85 -17.79
C ALA A 107 5.19 -8.12 -16.46
N LEU A 108 5.26 -8.85 -15.34
CA LEU A 108 5.00 -8.28 -14.00
C LEU A 108 6.02 -7.21 -13.60
N SER A 109 7.30 -7.41 -13.96
CA SER A 109 8.33 -6.38 -13.72
C SER A 109 8.00 -5.10 -14.47
N GLY A 110 7.54 -5.20 -15.72
CA GLY A 110 7.11 -4.04 -16.51
C GLY A 110 5.93 -3.29 -15.90
N GLU A 111 5.02 -4.00 -15.21
CA GLU A 111 3.87 -3.38 -14.53
C GLU A 111 4.28 -2.57 -13.29
N VAL A 112 5.29 -3.01 -12.55
CA VAL A 112 5.66 -2.39 -11.26
C VAL A 112 6.82 -1.42 -11.34
N ASP A 113 7.75 -1.59 -12.27
CA ASP A 113 9.02 -0.87 -12.32
C ASP A 113 8.82 0.65 -12.37
N ARG A 114 8.04 1.10 -13.34
CA ARG A 114 7.77 2.53 -13.51
C ARG A 114 7.00 3.12 -12.32
N GLY A 115 6.00 2.41 -11.80
CA GLY A 115 5.22 2.85 -10.66
C GLY A 115 6.08 3.03 -9.40
N CYS A 116 6.99 2.08 -9.13
CA CYS A 116 7.93 2.16 -8.01
C CYS A 116 8.89 3.35 -8.17
N GLY A 117 9.53 3.49 -9.33
CA GLY A 117 10.45 4.60 -9.60
C GLY A 117 9.78 5.96 -9.54
N ALA A 118 8.54 6.06 -10.05
CA ALA A 118 7.73 7.26 -9.99
C ALA A 118 7.37 7.63 -8.55
N LEU A 119 6.97 6.65 -7.71
CA LEU A 119 6.62 6.89 -6.31
C LEU A 119 7.81 7.48 -5.53
N ILE A 120 9.00 6.91 -5.67
CA ILE A 120 10.21 7.43 -5.02
C ILE A 120 10.52 8.85 -5.52
N THR A 121 10.41 9.07 -6.82
CA THR A 121 10.66 10.39 -7.44
C THR A 121 9.67 11.44 -6.94
N ASP A 122 8.38 11.11 -6.89
CA ASP A 122 7.31 12.00 -6.45
C ASP A 122 7.46 12.35 -4.95
N LEU A 123 7.70 11.35 -4.11
CA LEU A 123 7.98 11.57 -2.68
C LEU A 123 9.20 12.48 -2.47
N LYS A 124 10.27 12.27 -3.24
CA LYS A 124 11.47 13.11 -3.18
C LYS A 124 11.20 14.54 -3.62
N GLN A 125 10.50 14.74 -4.74
CA GLN A 125 10.15 16.07 -5.25
C GLN A 125 9.26 16.86 -4.29
N ARG A 126 8.43 16.17 -3.51
CA ARG A 126 7.57 16.76 -2.47
C ARG A 126 8.27 16.99 -1.14
N GLY A 127 9.53 16.58 -1.00
CA GLY A 127 10.26 16.63 0.27
C GLY A 127 9.73 15.68 1.34
N MET A 128 9.04 14.61 0.92
CA MET A 128 8.42 13.62 1.80
C MET A 128 9.28 12.36 1.99
N LEU A 129 10.27 12.15 1.13
CA LEU A 129 11.03 10.90 1.14
C LEU A 129 11.84 10.72 2.43
N ASP A 130 12.38 11.80 3.01
CA ASP A 130 13.16 11.75 4.24
C ASP A 130 12.32 11.38 5.49
N ASP A 131 10.99 11.53 5.39
CA ASP A 131 10.03 11.19 6.45
C ASP A 131 9.19 9.94 6.10
N THR A 132 9.50 9.27 4.98
CA THR A 132 8.71 8.14 4.46
C THR A 132 9.61 6.98 4.09
N LEU A 133 9.66 5.95 4.94
CA LEU A 133 10.36 4.71 4.60
C LEU A 133 9.54 3.89 3.60
N VAL A 134 10.06 3.72 2.40
CA VAL A 134 9.52 2.83 1.38
C VAL A 134 10.29 1.51 1.42
N VAL A 135 9.56 0.40 1.60
CA VAL A 135 10.11 -0.95 1.63
C VAL A 135 9.50 -1.77 0.51
N TRP A 136 10.33 -2.38 -0.30
CA TRP A 136 9.91 -3.28 -1.36
C TRP A 136 10.49 -4.68 -1.16
N GLY A 137 9.67 -5.71 -1.29
CA GLY A 137 10.08 -7.10 -1.17
C GLY A 137 8.95 -8.07 -1.45
N GLY A 138 9.28 -9.34 -1.53
CA GLY A 138 8.33 -10.44 -1.50
C GLY A 138 8.18 -11.02 -0.08
N GLU A 139 7.34 -12.03 0.07
CA GLU A 139 7.14 -12.76 1.33
C GLU A 139 8.43 -13.49 1.77
N PHE A 140 9.15 -14.08 0.80
CA PHE A 140 10.49 -14.66 0.93
C PHE A 140 11.07 -14.94 -0.47
N GLY A 141 12.19 -15.63 -0.55
CA GLY A 141 12.90 -15.86 -1.80
C GLY A 141 12.52 -17.13 -2.56
N ARG A 142 13.29 -17.41 -3.58
CA ARG A 142 13.11 -18.54 -4.48
C ARG A 142 14.38 -19.37 -4.58
N THR A 143 14.23 -20.66 -4.89
CA THR A 143 15.35 -21.58 -5.10
C THR A 143 16.22 -21.15 -6.27
N SER A 144 17.54 -21.46 -6.19
CA SER A 144 18.49 -21.23 -7.28
C SER A 144 18.35 -22.23 -8.42
N TYR A 145 17.71 -23.35 -8.17
CA TYR A 145 17.45 -24.43 -9.15
C TYR A 145 16.01 -24.37 -9.67
N SER A 146 15.79 -24.98 -10.83
CA SER A 146 14.48 -25.05 -11.47
C SER A 146 13.54 -25.98 -10.71
N GLN A 147 12.29 -25.55 -10.59
CA GLN A 147 11.18 -26.44 -10.25
C GLN A 147 10.60 -27.04 -11.54
N GLY A 148 10.34 -28.35 -11.52
CA GLY A 148 9.82 -29.06 -12.64
C GLY A 148 10.81 -29.22 -13.81
N LYS A 149 10.28 -29.33 -15.03
CA LYS A 149 11.09 -29.53 -16.23
C LYS A 149 11.76 -28.24 -16.68
N LEU A 150 13.09 -28.24 -16.74
CA LEU A 150 13.89 -27.13 -17.22
C LEU A 150 13.95 -27.12 -18.76
N THR A 151 13.49 -26.05 -19.37
CA THR A 151 13.73 -25.72 -20.78
C THR A 151 14.22 -24.27 -20.90
N ALA A 152 14.71 -23.86 -22.06
CA ALA A 152 15.18 -22.50 -22.29
C ALA A 152 14.09 -21.41 -22.09
N THR A 153 12.82 -21.76 -22.30
CA THR A 153 11.69 -20.83 -22.29
C THR A 153 10.65 -21.10 -21.21
N ASN A 154 10.74 -22.26 -20.54
CA ASN A 154 9.78 -22.63 -19.52
C ASN A 154 10.46 -23.34 -18.36
N TYR A 155 10.48 -22.66 -17.23
CA TYR A 155 10.88 -23.17 -15.91
C TYR A 155 10.25 -22.32 -14.84
N GLY A 156 10.19 -22.83 -13.63
CA GLY A 156 9.78 -22.11 -12.44
C GLY A 156 10.82 -22.21 -11.34
N ARG A 157 10.54 -21.60 -10.21
CA ARG A 157 11.36 -21.70 -9.00
C ARG A 157 10.46 -21.94 -7.81
N ASP A 158 10.91 -22.77 -6.90
CA ASP A 158 10.20 -23.06 -5.67
C ASP A 158 10.51 -22.03 -4.59
N HIS A 159 9.75 -22.03 -3.53
CA HIS A 159 9.91 -21.14 -2.38
C HIS A 159 11.19 -21.45 -1.60
N HIS A 160 11.90 -20.40 -1.16
CA HIS A 160 13.08 -20.54 -0.32
C HIS A 160 13.13 -19.44 0.75
N PRO A 161 12.87 -19.77 2.02
CA PRO A 161 12.65 -18.75 3.07
C PRO A 161 13.89 -17.93 3.45
N ARG A 162 15.09 -18.33 3.01
CA ARG A 162 16.36 -17.68 3.36
C ARG A 162 17.02 -16.93 2.21
N CYS A 163 16.48 -17.01 0.99
CA CYS A 163 17.07 -16.42 -0.22
C CYS A 163 16.17 -15.32 -0.76
N PHE A 164 16.14 -14.17 -0.10
CA PHE A 164 15.34 -13.04 -0.54
C PHE A 164 16.12 -11.72 -0.51
N THR A 165 15.66 -10.78 -1.29
CA THR A 165 16.19 -9.42 -1.34
C THR A 165 15.06 -8.46 -0.98
N VAL A 166 15.38 -7.46 -0.19
CA VAL A 166 14.54 -6.31 0.09
C VAL A 166 15.33 -5.06 -0.26
N TRP A 167 14.73 -4.09 -0.90
CA TRP A 167 15.31 -2.76 -0.99
C TRP A 167 14.45 -1.73 -0.24
N MET A 168 15.09 -0.66 0.19
CA MET A 168 14.45 0.41 0.95
C MET A 168 14.94 1.76 0.45
N ALA A 169 14.06 2.75 0.55
CA ALA A 169 14.35 4.16 0.31
C ALA A 169 13.63 5.01 1.36
N GLY A 170 14.28 6.11 1.80
CA GLY A 170 13.78 6.99 2.84
C GLY A 170 14.86 7.56 3.69
#